data_e9cf147be1b07976b1103fb4c1e2d9a6
#
_entry.id   e9cf147be1b07976b1103fb4c1e2d9a6
#
_cell.length_a   1.000
_cell.length_b   1.000
_cell.length_c   1.000
_cell.angle_alpha   90.00
_cell.angle_beta   90.00
_cell.angle_gamma   90.00
#
_symmetry.space_group_name_H-M   'P 1'
#
loop_
_entity.id
_entity.type
_entity.pdbx_description
1 polymer ?
#
loop_
_entity_poly.entity_id
_entity_poly.type
_entity_poly.pdbx_seq_one_letter_code
_entity_poly.pdbx_strand_id
1 'polypeptide(L)'
;MIKYTVLPEQKKVIAIVTDCEDDVIKTIAKNMPENLYFNEGAYKLKHSYKGIAKCHPDDEFDEDLGKKIARNRALIKYKFAYLRKIDLFSMGLLKWILDTGEKGDTCAQYIESLALELKDKTKTE
;
A
#
# COMPACT_ATOMS: atom_id res chain seq x y z
N MET A 1 11.55 -10.19 8.70
CA MET A 1 12.85 -10.75 9.13
C MET A 1 13.95 -10.26 8.20
N ILE A 2 15.09 -9.87 8.75
CA ILE A 2 16.24 -9.40 7.96
C ILE A 2 17.38 -10.39 8.09
N LYS A 3 17.93 -10.82 6.95
CA LYS A 3 19.08 -11.70 6.90
C LYS A 3 20.25 -10.97 6.23
N TYR A 4 21.46 -11.23 6.70
CA TYR A 4 22.67 -10.63 6.17
C TYR A 4 23.58 -11.68 5.56
N THR A 5 24.21 -11.32 4.45
CA THR A 5 25.32 -12.07 3.87
C THR A 5 26.53 -11.14 3.81
N VAL A 6 27.59 -11.52 4.51
CA VAL A 6 28.82 -10.73 4.55
C VAL A 6 29.86 -11.39 3.66
N LEU A 7 30.42 -10.63 2.74
CA LEU A 7 31.46 -11.09 1.82
C LEU A 7 32.71 -10.24 2.03
N PRO A 8 33.54 -10.58 3.06
CA PRO A 8 34.69 -9.74 3.45
C PRO A 8 35.72 -9.56 2.34
N GLU A 9 35.94 -10.60 1.54
CA GLU A 9 36.87 -10.56 0.42
C GLU A 9 36.47 -9.56 -0.65
N GLN A 10 35.17 -9.37 -0.84
CA GLN A 10 34.61 -8.40 -1.77
C GLN A 10 34.30 -7.07 -1.11
N LYS A 11 34.54 -6.93 0.20
CA LYS A 11 34.17 -5.77 0.99
C LYS A 11 32.70 -5.40 0.80
N LYS A 12 31.81 -6.40 0.89
CA LYS A 12 30.41 -6.29 0.50
C LYS A 12 29.52 -6.90 1.58
N VAL A 13 28.39 -6.27 1.82
CA VAL A 13 27.33 -6.79 2.69
C VAL A 13 26.02 -6.75 1.92
N ILE A 14 25.25 -7.83 2.00
CA ILE A 14 23.91 -7.93 1.42
C ILE A 14 22.93 -8.12 2.55
N ALA A 15 21.91 -7.27 2.61
CA ALA A 15 20.78 -7.42 3.52
C ALA A 15 19.54 -7.79 2.72
N ILE A 16 18.77 -8.76 3.23
CA ILE A 16 17.54 -9.20 2.58
C ILE A 16 16.41 -9.13 3.61
N VAL A 17 15.37 -8.38 3.29
CA VAL A 17 14.11 -8.37 4.06
C VAL A 17 13.21 -9.43 3.42
N THR A 18 12.74 -10.39 4.21
CA THR A 18 11.95 -11.53 3.70
C THR A 18 10.54 -11.53 4.29
N ASP A 19 9.68 -12.38 3.74
CA ASP A 19 8.30 -12.60 4.20
C ASP A 19 7.43 -11.34 4.06
N CYS A 20 7.62 -10.58 3.00
CA CYS A 20 6.95 -9.30 2.78
C CYS A 20 5.64 -9.41 1.99
N GLU A 21 5.36 -10.52 1.35
CA GLU A 21 4.30 -10.65 0.35
C GLU A 21 2.91 -10.25 0.84
N ASP A 22 2.56 -10.56 2.07
CA ASP A 22 1.23 -10.32 2.62
C ASP A 22 1.12 -9.10 3.54
N ASP A 23 2.18 -8.31 3.67
CA ASP A 23 2.22 -7.20 4.62
C ASP A 23 1.18 -6.12 4.32
N VAL A 24 1.01 -5.75 3.05
CA VAL A 24 -0.01 -4.78 2.63
C VAL A 24 -1.40 -5.37 2.84
N ILE A 25 -1.60 -6.63 2.45
CA ILE A 25 -2.87 -7.33 2.61
C ILE A 25 -3.30 -7.37 4.07
N LYS A 26 -2.37 -7.69 4.97
CA LYS A 26 -2.63 -7.71 6.42
C LYS A 26 -3.03 -6.33 6.95
N THR A 27 -2.36 -5.27 6.48
CA THR A 27 -2.68 -3.90 6.87
C THR A 27 -4.08 -3.51 6.41
N ILE A 28 -4.41 -3.79 5.16
CA ILE A 28 -5.74 -3.50 4.61
C ILE A 28 -6.80 -4.27 5.38
N ALA A 29 -6.63 -5.59 5.55
CA ALA A 29 -7.60 -6.44 6.23
C ALA A 29 -7.85 -6.00 7.67
N LYS A 30 -6.81 -5.55 8.38
CA LYS A 30 -6.91 -5.07 9.75
C LYS A 30 -7.75 -3.79 9.86
N ASN A 31 -7.73 -2.93 8.85
CA ASN A 31 -8.35 -1.61 8.89
C ASN A 31 -9.67 -1.53 8.13
N MET A 32 -10.08 -2.59 7.43
CA MET A 32 -11.33 -2.62 6.68
C MET A 32 -12.50 -3.13 7.53
N PRO A 33 -13.74 -2.65 7.25
CA PRO A 33 -14.93 -3.26 7.80
C PRO A 33 -15.03 -4.73 7.40
N GLU A 34 -15.57 -5.59 8.28
CA GLU A 34 -15.64 -7.05 8.09
C GLU A 34 -16.38 -7.48 6.82
N ASN A 35 -17.32 -6.68 6.35
CA ASN A 35 -18.19 -7.01 5.22
C ASN A 35 -17.65 -6.56 3.86
N LEU A 36 -16.47 -5.94 3.80
CA LEU A 36 -15.89 -5.48 2.56
C LEU A 36 -14.82 -6.46 2.07
N TYR A 37 -14.86 -6.73 0.78
CA TYR A 37 -13.89 -7.57 0.09
C TYR A 37 -12.99 -6.73 -0.79
N PHE A 38 -11.73 -7.16 -0.95
CA PHE A 38 -10.80 -6.55 -1.88
C PHE A 38 -9.99 -7.64 -2.58
N ASN A 39 -9.43 -7.30 -3.74
CA ASN A 39 -8.61 -8.23 -4.50
C ASN A 39 -7.22 -8.33 -3.87
N GLU A 40 -7.01 -9.32 -3.02
CA GLU A 40 -5.74 -9.51 -2.31
C GLU A 40 -4.55 -9.62 -3.25
N GLY A 41 -4.71 -10.32 -4.38
CA GLY A 41 -3.63 -10.51 -5.35
C GLY A 41 -3.08 -9.21 -5.92
N ALA A 42 -3.90 -8.16 -6.03
CA ALA A 42 -3.46 -6.86 -6.51
C ALA A 42 -2.51 -6.15 -5.55
N TYR A 43 -2.51 -6.55 -4.27
CA TYR A 43 -1.74 -5.89 -3.21
C TYR A 43 -0.62 -6.76 -2.66
N LYS A 44 -0.29 -7.86 -3.32
CA LYS A 44 0.86 -8.68 -2.97
C LYS A 44 2.16 -7.96 -3.30
N LEU A 45 3.10 -8.03 -2.36
CA LEU A 45 4.46 -7.57 -2.56
C LEU A 45 5.35 -8.73 -3.01
N LYS A 46 6.56 -8.42 -3.40
CA LYS A 46 7.58 -9.45 -3.58
C LYS A 46 7.87 -10.10 -2.23
N HIS A 47 8.28 -11.37 -2.26
CA HIS A 47 8.65 -12.09 -1.04
C HIS A 47 9.80 -11.39 -0.30
N SER A 48 10.76 -10.84 -1.04
CA SER A 48 11.96 -10.25 -0.45
C SER A 48 12.42 -9.00 -1.18
N TYR A 49 13.13 -8.15 -0.43
CA TYR A 49 13.79 -6.94 -0.94
C TYR A 49 15.23 -6.94 -0.46
N LYS A 50 16.15 -6.59 -1.36
CA LYS A 50 17.58 -6.69 -1.14
C LYS A 50 18.25 -5.32 -1.18
N GLY A 51 19.14 -5.08 -0.22
CA GLY A 51 20.02 -3.93 -0.20
C GLY A 51 21.47 -4.39 -0.17
N ILE A 52 22.33 -3.68 -0.88
CA ILE A 52 23.74 -4.01 -1.00
C ILE A 52 24.58 -2.81 -0.56
N ALA A 53 25.57 -3.07 0.30
CA ALA A 53 26.59 -2.10 0.66
C ALA A 53 27.93 -2.63 0.17
N LYS A 54 28.64 -1.83 -0.62
CA LYS A 54 29.97 -2.18 -1.13
C LYS A 54 30.95 -1.09 -0.70
N CYS A 55 31.99 -1.50 0.03
CA CYS A 55 33.06 -0.62 0.44
C CYS A 55 33.99 -0.35 -0.73
N HIS A 56 34.52 0.89 -0.81
CA HIS A 56 35.52 1.22 -1.80
C HIS A 56 36.78 0.34 -1.58
N PRO A 57 37.45 -0.14 -2.64
CA PRO A 57 38.62 -1.03 -2.50
C PRO A 57 39.74 -0.45 -1.64
N ASP A 58 39.91 0.87 -1.65
CA ASP A 58 40.98 1.56 -0.91
C ASP A 58 40.61 1.81 0.56
N ASP A 59 39.34 1.64 0.94
CA ASP A 59 38.89 1.85 2.31
C ASP A 59 38.97 0.57 3.13
N GLU A 60 39.11 0.73 4.44
CA GLU A 60 39.04 -0.38 5.38
C GLU A 60 37.58 -0.87 5.47
N PHE A 61 37.40 -2.18 5.43
CA PHE A 61 36.05 -2.78 5.49
C PHE A 61 35.52 -2.75 6.92
N ASP A 62 34.38 -2.10 7.09
CA ASP A 62 33.63 -2.05 8.35
C ASP A 62 32.34 -2.84 8.19
N GLU A 63 32.29 -4.02 8.79
CA GLU A 63 31.15 -4.93 8.68
C GLU A 63 29.87 -4.34 9.27
N ASP A 64 29.97 -3.70 10.44
CA ASP A 64 28.80 -3.14 11.12
C ASP A 64 28.19 -1.97 10.33
N LEU A 65 29.04 -1.11 9.81
CA LEU A 65 28.60 -0.01 8.95
C LEU A 65 27.99 -0.56 7.65
N GLY A 66 28.60 -1.58 7.07
CA GLY A 66 28.10 -2.25 5.88
C GLY A 66 26.72 -2.85 6.09
N LYS A 67 26.51 -3.53 7.21
CA LYS A 67 25.20 -4.08 7.59
C LYS A 67 24.14 -2.98 7.71
N LYS A 68 24.47 -1.87 8.35
CA LYS A 68 23.55 -0.74 8.52
C LYS A 68 23.15 -0.15 7.17
N ILE A 69 24.11 0.08 6.30
CA ILE A 69 23.83 0.64 4.96
C ILE A 69 23.00 -0.31 4.12
N ALA A 70 23.37 -1.59 4.09
CA ALA A 70 22.65 -2.62 3.33
C ALA A 70 21.21 -2.77 3.85
N ARG A 71 21.04 -2.81 5.18
CA ARG A 71 19.72 -2.87 5.80
C ARG A 71 18.86 -1.68 5.40
N ASN A 72 19.39 -0.47 5.51
CA ASN A 72 18.64 0.74 5.18
C ASN A 72 18.23 0.74 3.71
N ARG A 73 19.10 0.31 2.81
CA ARG A 73 18.78 0.19 1.38
C ARG A 73 17.68 -0.83 1.11
N ALA A 74 17.73 -1.99 1.77
CA ALA A 74 16.69 -3.00 1.66
C ALA A 74 15.34 -2.50 2.19
N LEU A 75 15.35 -1.85 3.36
CA LEU A 75 14.14 -1.30 3.99
C LEU A 75 13.53 -0.17 3.16
N ILE A 76 14.34 0.68 2.54
CA ILE A 76 13.85 1.74 1.66
C ILE A 76 13.10 1.14 0.48
N LYS A 77 13.66 0.13 -0.18
CA LYS A 77 12.99 -0.55 -1.29
C LYS A 77 11.67 -1.18 -0.85
N TYR A 78 11.68 -1.87 0.27
CA TYR A 78 10.49 -2.50 0.84
C TYR A 78 9.42 -1.46 1.18
N LYS A 79 9.79 -0.40 1.89
CA LYS A 79 8.85 0.64 2.32
C LYS A 79 8.27 1.41 1.14
N PHE A 80 9.03 1.68 0.08
CA PHE A 80 8.48 2.28 -1.13
C PHE A 80 7.47 1.38 -1.83
N ALA A 81 7.76 0.08 -1.92
CA ALA A 81 6.82 -0.88 -2.49
C ALA A 81 5.53 -0.97 -1.66
N TYR A 82 5.68 -1.02 -0.34
CA TYR A 82 4.56 -1.01 0.60
C TYR A 82 3.70 0.25 0.45
N LEU A 83 4.33 1.42 0.50
CA LEU A 83 3.64 2.70 0.36
C LEU A 83 2.88 2.79 -0.97
N ARG A 84 3.49 2.35 -2.05
CA ARG A 84 2.88 2.38 -3.38
C ARG A 84 1.59 1.56 -3.43
N LYS A 85 1.57 0.39 -2.79
CA LYS A 85 0.39 -0.47 -2.74
C LYS A 85 -0.69 0.10 -1.82
N ILE A 86 -0.32 0.67 -0.68
CA ILE A 86 -1.25 1.34 0.22
C ILE A 86 -1.91 2.54 -0.48
N ASP A 87 -1.12 3.35 -1.20
CA ASP A 87 -1.65 4.48 -1.95
C ASP A 87 -2.60 4.04 -3.06
N LEU A 88 -2.26 2.97 -3.76
CA LEU A 88 -3.14 2.41 -4.79
C LEU A 88 -4.50 2.00 -4.22
N PHE A 89 -4.49 1.34 -3.07
CA PHE A 89 -5.71 0.95 -2.38
C PHE A 89 -6.51 2.17 -1.92
N SER A 90 -5.84 3.13 -1.27
CA SER A 90 -6.50 4.34 -0.74
C SER A 90 -7.12 5.18 -1.84
N MET A 91 -6.43 5.36 -2.96
CA MET A 91 -6.95 6.09 -4.11
C MET A 91 -8.13 5.39 -4.75
N GLY A 92 -8.07 4.07 -4.88
CA GLY A 92 -9.18 3.28 -5.41
C GLY A 92 -10.42 3.35 -4.52
N LEU A 93 -10.21 3.27 -3.21
CA LEU A 93 -11.29 3.38 -2.22
C LEU A 93 -11.92 4.77 -2.24
N LEU A 94 -11.11 5.83 -2.33
CA LEU A 94 -11.60 7.20 -2.40
C LEU A 94 -12.46 7.40 -3.65
N LYS A 95 -12.00 6.92 -4.79
CA LYS A 95 -12.76 7.00 -6.05
C LYS A 95 -14.10 6.30 -5.93
N TRP A 96 -14.12 5.09 -5.35
CA TRP A 96 -15.35 4.33 -5.13
C TRP A 96 -16.34 5.08 -4.23
N ILE A 97 -15.84 5.70 -3.15
CA ILE A 97 -16.66 6.49 -2.22
C ILE A 97 -17.28 7.69 -2.93
N LEU A 98 -16.48 8.43 -3.71
CA LEU A 98 -16.94 9.61 -4.44
C LEU A 98 -17.98 9.24 -5.50
N ASP A 99 -17.71 8.22 -6.31
CA ASP A 99 -18.63 7.78 -7.37
C ASP A 99 -19.95 7.26 -6.77
N THR A 100 -19.88 6.50 -5.69
CA THR A 100 -21.06 5.95 -5.01
C THR A 100 -21.88 7.06 -4.35
N GLY A 101 -21.21 8.03 -3.72
CA GLY A 101 -21.87 9.19 -3.13
C GLY A 101 -22.59 10.03 -4.17
N GLU A 102 -21.98 10.25 -5.33
CA GLU A 102 -22.60 10.97 -6.45
C GLU A 102 -23.88 10.28 -6.94
N LYS A 103 -23.87 8.98 -7.06
CA LYS A 103 -25.07 8.20 -7.43
C LYS A 103 -26.18 8.34 -6.38
N GLY A 104 -25.80 8.35 -5.11
CA GLY A 104 -26.74 8.58 -4.02
C GLY A 104 -27.38 9.96 -4.10
N ASP A 105 -26.59 11.00 -4.36
CA ASP A 105 -27.08 12.36 -4.52
C ASP A 105 -28.04 12.49 -5.69
N THR A 106 -27.74 11.88 -6.82
CA THR A 106 -28.61 11.85 -7.99
C THR A 106 -29.95 11.18 -7.67
N CYS A 107 -29.93 10.09 -6.93
CA CYS A 107 -31.14 9.39 -6.49
C CYS A 107 -31.98 10.28 -5.56
N ALA A 108 -31.34 10.97 -4.61
CA ALA A 108 -32.01 11.88 -3.70
C ALA A 108 -32.71 13.02 -4.45
N GLN A 109 -32.06 13.60 -5.46
CA GLN A 109 -32.65 14.64 -6.30
C GLN A 109 -33.88 14.12 -7.07
N TYR A 110 -33.82 12.90 -7.55
CA TYR A 110 -34.94 12.24 -8.22
C TYR A 110 -36.13 12.05 -7.27
N ILE A 111 -35.89 11.61 -6.06
CA ILE A 111 -36.92 11.47 -5.02
C ILE A 111 -37.60 12.82 -4.74
N GLU A 112 -36.81 13.92 -4.62
CA GLU A 112 -37.35 15.26 -4.45
C GLU A 112 -38.28 15.66 -5.61
N SER A 113 -37.87 15.39 -6.85
CA SER A 113 -38.66 15.68 -8.02
C SER A 113 -39.99 14.96 -8.00
N LEU A 114 -40.01 13.68 -7.61
CA LEU A 114 -41.22 12.88 -7.49
C LEU A 114 -42.14 13.43 -6.39
N ALA A 115 -41.58 13.83 -5.26
CA ALA A 115 -42.32 14.39 -4.15
C ALA A 115 -43.02 15.71 -4.55
N LEU A 116 -42.32 16.56 -5.31
CA LEU A 116 -42.88 17.81 -5.84
C LEU A 116 -44.03 17.56 -6.81
N GLU A 117 -43.92 16.59 -7.70
CA GLU A 117 -45.01 16.22 -8.62
C GLU A 117 -46.27 15.80 -7.86
N LEU A 118 -46.12 14.97 -6.86
CA LEU A 118 -47.24 14.52 -6.02
C LEU A 118 -47.90 15.71 -5.28
N LYS A 119 -47.10 16.64 -4.78
CA LYS A 119 -47.59 17.82 -4.09
C LYS A 119 -48.40 18.73 -4.99
N ASP A 120 -47.95 18.93 -6.24
CA ASP A 120 -48.64 19.74 -7.23
C ASP A 120 -49.99 19.10 -7.63
N LYS A 121 -50.03 17.79 -7.82
CA LYS A 121 -51.29 17.06 -8.11
C LYS A 121 -52.31 17.19 -6.98
N THR A 122 -51.82 17.15 -5.74
CA THR A 122 -52.69 17.29 -4.57
C THR A 122 -53.29 18.72 -4.46
N LYS A 123 -52.57 19.73 -4.92
CA LYS A 123 -53.04 21.12 -4.92
C LYS A 123 -54.12 21.39 -5.97
N THR A 124 -54.13 20.62 -7.06
CA THR A 124 -55.08 20.79 -8.15
C THR A 124 -56.40 20.02 -7.94
N GLU A 125 -56.43 19.18 -6.94
CA GLU A 125 -57.66 18.49 -6.53
C GLU A 125 -58.43 19.30 -5.49
#